data_b52deec2bec580dfe385389b3ad851ca
#
_entry.id   b52deec2bec580dfe385389b3ad851ca
#
_cell.length_a   1.000
_cell.length_b   1.000
_cell.length_c   1.000
_cell.angle_alpha   90.00
_cell.angle_beta   90.00
_cell.angle_gamma   90.00
#
_symmetry.space_group_name_H-M   'P 1'
#
loop_
_entity.id
_entity.type
_entity.pdbx_description
1 polymer ?
#
loop_
_entity_poly.entity_id
_entity_poly.type
_entity_poly.pdbx_seq_one_letter_code
_entity_poly.pdbx_strand_id
1 'polypeptide(L)'
;MKTKDLKQQYYIDQSYKTLTISRITSPAAAIIIALFLYQDIYILHFDFTLWYRLVSILLCSVYFILSVTILKQYIHYVIPLYTIILTSGIIMMLGIAYHIFINPLHPDIYIANVSTGIQTVFIVTFLISSGALRYMPILLIVPLSLFIFIVAIKTQLTTHEWTTLSNPIATAFFLSLLAFITEQRNFKDFILNNKLEANEEMLSRYKFTMEKELTFASQLHRFIMPQNSPTPKISLYYRPYYSLGGDFYDFIPLDKTKNRIGIFLSDVTGHGISSAFITALLKHYLIVGKKYYFKPDKLLYYLNEYLTDNIGANFVTALYCIIDFDKRELLYSNAAHYPPIIVNNDGTLCELSKIGKPFPIGILKKRDLIKKGRNYAVSTTKLKKGSKLVLYTDGIIELYNPTTKTNIDSNTLFNILKKHHKLTGNELIRKIEEFLNSHITSEFINDDICIIVMEV
;
A
#
# COMPACT_ATOMS: atom_id res chain seq x y z
N MET A 1 17.76 -14.25 -10.20
CA MET A 1 18.78 -13.79 -11.18
C MET A 1 20.18 -14.03 -10.63
N LYS A 2 21.12 -14.58 -11.40
CA LYS A 2 22.50 -14.81 -10.92
C LYS A 2 23.21 -13.47 -10.76
N THR A 3 24.12 -13.36 -9.79
CA THR A 3 24.85 -12.11 -9.49
C THR A 3 25.59 -11.53 -10.70
N LYS A 4 25.97 -12.39 -11.66
CA LYS A 4 26.63 -12.01 -12.91
C LYS A 4 25.68 -11.23 -13.84
N ASP A 5 24.41 -11.64 -13.91
CA ASP A 5 23.40 -11.00 -14.77
C ASP A 5 23.04 -9.62 -14.23
N LEU A 6 22.95 -9.47 -12.89
CA LEU A 6 22.70 -8.18 -12.23
C LEU A 6 23.83 -7.17 -12.47
N LYS A 7 25.11 -7.63 -12.44
CA LYS A 7 26.24 -6.77 -12.77
C LYS A 7 26.21 -6.30 -14.22
N GLN A 8 25.87 -7.18 -15.16
CA GLN A 8 25.76 -6.80 -16.57
C GLN A 8 24.65 -5.77 -16.78
N GLN A 9 23.50 -5.97 -16.16
CA GLN A 9 22.37 -5.05 -16.22
C GLN A 9 22.70 -3.69 -15.59
N TYR A 10 23.40 -3.68 -14.47
CA TYR A 10 23.91 -2.44 -13.84
C TYR A 10 24.81 -1.66 -14.79
N TYR A 11 25.75 -2.31 -15.47
CA TYR A 11 26.66 -1.62 -16.41
C TYR A 11 25.93 -1.09 -17.65
N ILE A 12 24.89 -1.76 -18.10
CA ILE A 12 24.02 -1.24 -19.17
C ILE A 12 23.30 0.05 -18.69
N ASP A 13 22.74 0.05 -17.49
CA ASP A 13 22.11 1.24 -16.90
C ASP A 13 23.11 2.41 -16.75
N GLN A 14 24.30 2.13 -16.24
CA GLN A 14 25.37 3.13 -16.15
C GLN A 14 25.81 3.67 -17.54
N SER A 15 25.79 2.83 -18.56
CA SER A 15 26.10 3.25 -19.93
C SER A 15 25.03 4.21 -20.48
N TYR A 16 23.74 3.99 -20.20
CA TYR A 16 22.67 4.94 -20.57
C TYR A 16 22.80 6.27 -19.83
N LYS A 17 23.10 6.26 -18.54
CA LYS A 17 23.36 7.48 -17.76
C LYS A 17 24.56 8.25 -18.31
N THR A 18 25.65 7.56 -18.60
CA THR A 18 26.86 8.16 -19.20
C THR A 18 26.55 8.75 -20.58
N LEU A 19 25.79 8.07 -21.41
CA LEU A 19 25.39 8.56 -22.73
C LEU A 19 24.60 9.87 -22.61
N THR A 20 23.70 9.98 -21.67
CA THR A 20 22.88 11.18 -21.43
C THR A 20 23.74 12.36 -20.98
N ILE A 21 24.62 12.13 -20.01
CA ILE A 21 25.52 13.17 -19.47
C ILE A 21 26.56 13.61 -20.52
N SER A 22 27.16 12.67 -21.21
CA SER A 22 28.22 12.94 -22.17
C SER A 22 27.76 13.73 -23.40
N ARG A 23 26.47 13.63 -23.78
CA ARG A 23 25.87 14.48 -24.83
C ARG A 23 25.85 15.96 -24.48
N ILE A 24 25.88 16.29 -23.21
CA ILE A 24 25.94 17.68 -22.72
C ILE A 24 27.40 18.08 -22.46
N THR A 25 28.15 17.22 -21.78
CA THR A 25 29.51 17.56 -21.30
C THR A 25 30.56 17.57 -22.40
N SER A 26 30.47 16.70 -23.43
CA SER A 26 31.47 16.69 -24.50
C SER A 26 31.46 17.95 -25.38
N PRO A 27 30.31 18.47 -25.86
CA PRO A 27 30.32 19.72 -26.62
C PRO A 27 30.68 20.93 -25.73
N ALA A 28 30.24 20.96 -24.46
CA ALA A 28 30.63 21.99 -23.53
C ALA A 28 32.16 22.00 -23.29
N ALA A 29 32.75 20.83 -23.12
CA ALA A 29 34.22 20.70 -23.00
C ALA A 29 34.96 21.21 -24.26
N ALA A 30 34.46 20.84 -25.47
CA ALA A 30 35.05 21.32 -26.71
C ALA A 30 35.02 22.84 -26.83
N ILE A 31 33.92 23.49 -26.48
CA ILE A 31 33.79 24.96 -26.45
C ILE A 31 34.74 25.59 -25.45
N ILE A 32 34.83 25.07 -24.23
CA ILE A 32 35.69 25.58 -23.19
C ILE A 32 37.17 25.45 -23.62
N ILE A 33 37.56 24.30 -24.18
CA ILE A 33 38.93 24.10 -24.66
C ILE A 33 39.25 25.07 -25.83
N ALA A 34 38.30 25.34 -26.71
CA ALA A 34 38.49 26.33 -27.80
C ALA A 34 38.65 27.75 -27.28
N LEU A 35 37.93 28.16 -26.26
CA LEU A 35 38.09 29.44 -25.59
C LEU A 35 39.50 29.59 -24.98
N PHE A 36 39.99 28.54 -24.32
CA PHE A 36 41.35 28.53 -23.81
C PHE A 36 42.41 28.49 -24.90
N LEU A 37 42.16 27.83 -26.03
CA LEU A 37 43.05 27.89 -27.17
C LEU A 37 43.18 29.33 -27.74
N TYR A 38 42.04 30.03 -27.85
CA TYR A 38 42.03 31.42 -28.24
C TYR A 38 42.85 32.29 -27.25
N GLN A 39 42.65 32.12 -25.96
CA GLN A 39 43.44 32.81 -24.92
C GLN A 39 44.94 32.51 -25.03
N ASP A 40 45.32 31.25 -25.21
CA ASP A 40 46.74 30.86 -25.31
C ASP A 40 47.42 31.52 -26.52
N ILE A 41 46.80 31.50 -27.68
CA ILE A 41 47.40 32.07 -28.92
C ILE A 41 47.43 33.58 -28.92
N TYR A 42 46.32 34.24 -28.61
CA TYR A 42 46.16 35.67 -28.85
C TYR A 42 46.49 36.53 -27.62
N ILE A 43 46.48 35.99 -26.41
CA ILE A 43 46.70 36.73 -25.18
C ILE A 43 48.06 36.35 -24.55
N LEU A 44 48.32 35.03 -24.44
CA LEU A 44 49.49 34.52 -23.75
C LEU A 44 50.66 34.14 -24.69
N HIS A 45 50.41 34.07 -26.00
CA HIS A 45 51.37 33.66 -27.03
C HIS A 45 52.04 32.29 -26.77
N PHE A 46 51.23 31.30 -26.31
CA PHE A 46 51.65 29.94 -25.98
C PHE A 46 51.36 28.97 -27.13
N ASP A 47 52.12 29.05 -28.24
CA ASP A 47 51.92 28.22 -29.43
C ASP A 47 52.06 26.70 -29.19
N PHE A 48 52.81 26.32 -28.15
CA PHE A 48 53.05 24.92 -27.81
C PHE A 48 51.77 24.21 -27.30
N THR A 49 50.74 24.93 -26.83
CA THR A 49 49.48 24.35 -26.37
C THR A 49 48.55 23.92 -27.52
N LEU A 50 48.79 24.43 -28.74
CA LEU A 50 47.98 24.30 -29.90
C LEU A 50 47.59 22.85 -30.19
N TRP A 51 48.59 21.98 -30.33
CA TRP A 51 48.32 20.57 -30.65
C TRP A 51 47.55 19.82 -29.60
N TYR A 52 47.83 20.00 -28.33
CA TYR A 52 47.13 19.37 -27.23
C TYR A 52 45.62 19.73 -27.21
N ARG A 53 45.33 21.03 -27.42
CA ARG A 53 43.95 21.53 -27.42
C ARG A 53 43.18 21.12 -28.67
N LEU A 54 43.78 21.19 -29.86
CA LEU A 54 43.16 20.79 -31.11
C LEU A 54 42.76 19.30 -31.12
N VAL A 55 43.66 18.44 -30.66
CA VAL A 55 43.37 17.00 -30.54
C VAL A 55 42.23 16.75 -29.57
N SER A 56 42.20 17.41 -28.42
CA SER A 56 41.12 17.25 -27.42
C SER A 56 39.77 17.77 -27.94
N ILE A 57 39.77 18.92 -28.65
CA ILE A 57 38.54 19.45 -29.29
C ILE A 57 38.00 18.45 -30.34
N LEU A 58 38.89 17.90 -31.16
CA LEU A 58 38.53 16.93 -32.19
C LEU A 58 37.91 15.67 -31.55
N LEU A 59 38.54 15.12 -30.53
CA LEU A 59 38.05 13.93 -29.82
C LEU A 59 36.66 14.18 -29.17
N CYS A 60 36.46 15.30 -28.49
CA CYS A 60 35.19 15.71 -27.91
C CYS A 60 34.10 15.83 -28.98
N SER A 61 34.42 16.45 -30.13
CA SER A 61 33.48 16.64 -31.24
C SER A 61 33.10 15.33 -31.91
N VAL A 62 34.07 14.45 -32.19
CA VAL A 62 33.82 13.13 -32.76
C VAL A 62 32.96 12.29 -31.81
N TYR A 63 33.28 12.27 -30.53
CA TYR A 63 32.47 11.55 -29.56
C TYR A 63 31.03 12.09 -29.48
N PHE A 64 30.85 13.41 -29.47
CA PHE A 64 29.52 14.02 -29.48
C PHE A 64 28.71 13.53 -30.67
N ILE A 65 29.25 13.57 -31.88
CA ILE A 65 28.59 13.09 -33.10
C ILE A 65 28.22 11.61 -32.93
N LEU A 66 29.15 10.77 -32.50
CA LEU A 66 28.90 9.33 -32.25
C LEU A 66 27.82 9.11 -31.19
N SER A 67 27.80 9.91 -30.12
CA SER A 67 26.83 9.80 -29.03
C SER A 67 25.41 10.10 -29.48
N VAL A 68 25.23 10.99 -30.47
CA VAL A 68 23.91 11.33 -31.01
C VAL A 68 23.46 10.34 -32.07
N THR A 69 24.37 9.83 -32.88
CA THR A 69 24.05 9.02 -34.07
C THR A 69 24.03 7.51 -33.82
N ILE A 70 25.08 6.95 -33.25
CA ILE A 70 25.33 5.49 -33.26
C ILE A 70 25.37 4.87 -31.87
N LEU A 71 25.91 5.55 -30.86
CA LEU A 71 26.23 4.96 -29.55
C LEU A 71 25.00 4.42 -28.80
N LYS A 72 23.79 4.85 -29.11
CA LYS A 72 22.58 4.27 -28.53
C LYS A 72 22.39 2.80 -28.92
N GLN A 73 22.79 2.42 -30.15
CA GLN A 73 22.74 1.03 -30.63
C GLN A 73 23.88 0.19 -30.04
N TYR A 74 25.04 0.83 -29.76
CA TYR A 74 26.25 0.18 -29.26
C TYR A 74 26.57 0.60 -27.83
N ILE A 75 25.57 0.48 -26.94
CA ILE A 75 25.61 1.00 -25.57
C ILE A 75 26.84 0.53 -24.75
N HIS A 76 27.36 -0.66 -25.03
CA HIS A 76 28.55 -1.22 -24.35
C HIS A 76 29.84 -0.44 -24.62
N TYR A 77 29.91 0.33 -25.71
CA TYR A 77 31.09 1.14 -26.06
C TYR A 77 31.03 2.56 -25.49
N VAL A 78 29.89 2.98 -24.91
CA VAL A 78 29.71 4.35 -24.39
C VAL A 78 30.74 4.66 -23.31
N ILE A 79 30.86 3.84 -22.28
CA ILE A 79 31.79 4.08 -21.18
C ILE A 79 33.25 4.01 -21.67
N PRO A 80 33.71 2.97 -22.40
CA PRO A 80 35.07 2.93 -22.92
C PRO A 80 35.45 4.14 -23.78
N LEU A 81 34.58 4.55 -24.70
CA LEU A 81 34.84 5.73 -25.54
C LEU A 81 34.84 7.03 -24.73
N TYR A 82 33.92 7.17 -23.76
CA TYR A 82 33.89 8.34 -22.90
C TYR A 82 35.14 8.42 -22.01
N THR A 83 35.66 7.30 -21.53
CA THR A 83 36.94 7.29 -20.77
C THR A 83 38.12 7.78 -21.60
N ILE A 84 38.15 7.51 -22.91
CA ILE A 84 39.16 8.03 -23.81
C ILE A 84 39.10 9.57 -23.86
N ILE A 85 37.94 10.16 -23.92
CA ILE A 85 37.75 11.63 -23.90
C ILE A 85 38.27 12.21 -22.59
N LEU A 86 37.87 11.65 -21.46
CA LEU A 86 38.34 12.09 -20.15
C LEU A 86 39.87 11.99 -20.04
N THR A 87 40.44 10.91 -20.54
CA THR A 87 41.91 10.73 -20.57
C THR A 87 42.60 11.78 -21.44
N SER A 88 42.01 12.13 -22.59
CA SER A 88 42.58 13.16 -23.48
C SER A 88 42.68 14.53 -22.79
N GLY A 89 41.67 14.91 -21.99
CA GLY A 89 41.67 16.14 -21.18
C GLY A 89 42.77 16.15 -20.13
N ILE A 90 43.00 15.02 -19.48
CA ILE A 90 44.08 14.86 -18.50
C ILE A 90 45.45 14.94 -19.18
N ILE A 91 45.64 14.21 -20.28
CA ILE A 91 46.91 14.24 -21.05
C ILE A 91 47.22 15.67 -21.58
N MET A 92 46.19 16.33 -22.10
CA MET A 92 46.32 17.72 -22.55
C MET A 92 46.89 18.58 -21.41
N MET A 93 46.27 18.53 -20.23
CA MET A 93 46.69 19.34 -19.09
C MET A 93 48.09 19.00 -18.59
N LEU A 94 48.42 17.71 -18.51
CA LEU A 94 49.76 17.25 -18.13
C LEU A 94 50.80 17.61 -19.18
N GLY A 95 50.47 17.60 -20.47
CA GLY A 95 51.35 18.06 -21.54
C GLY A 95 51.68 19.55 -21.45
N ILE A 96 50.67 20.37 -21.20
CA ILE A 96 50.88 21.81 -20.94
C ILE A 96 51.73 22.02 -19.69
N ALA A 97 51.45 21.31 -18.62
CA ALA A 97 52.21 21.35 -17.38
C ALA A 97 53.68 20.99 -17.61
N TYR A 98 53.97 19.95 -18.42
CA TYR A 98 55.32 19.54 -18.75
C TYR A 98 56.11 20.64 -19.45
N HIS A 99 55.53 21.32 -20.44
CA HIS A 99 56.21 22.44 -21.12
C HIS A 99 56.51 23.59 -20.20
N ILE A 100 55.62 23.92 -19.25
CA ILE A 100 55.85 24.96 -18.27
C ILE A 100 56.99 24.59 -17.30
N PHE A 101 57.08 23.33 -16.89
CA PHE A 101 58.14 22.85 -16.00
C PHE A 101 59.53 22.88 -16.67
N ILE A 102 59.63 22.63 -17.99
CA ILE A 102 60.91 22.62 -18.69
C ILE A 102 61.38 24.02 -19.08
N ASN A 103 60.51 24.95 -19.35
CA ASN A 103 60.81 26.31 -19.80
C ASN A 103 60.23 27.36 -18.86
N PRO A 104 60.69 27.52 -17.64
CA PRO A 104 60.10 28.43 -16.67
C PRO A 104 60.47 29.86 -16.99
N LEU A 105 59.48 30.69 -17.38
CA LEU A 105 59.65 32.16 -17.51
C LEU A 105 59.64 32.85 -16.14
N HIS A 106 58.83 32.34 -15.20
CA HIS A 106 58.77 32.78 -13.79
C HIS A 106 58.46 31.58 -12.90
N PRO A 107 59.43 30.87 -12.31
CA PRO A 107 59.24 29.56 -11.70
C PRO A 107 58.17 29.47 -10.63
N ASP A 108 58.18 30.39 -9.66
CA ASP A 108 57.34 30.27 -8.46
C ASP A 108 55.83 30.44 -8.74
N ILE A 109 55.45 31.37 -9.63
CA ILE A 109 54.06 31.64 -9.97
C ILE A 109 53.50 30.55 -10.88
N TYR A 110 54.30 30.02 -11.81
CA TYR A 110 53.88 29.04 -12.79
C TYR A 110 53.65 27.66 -12.17
N ILE A 111 54.47 27.24 -11.22
CA ILE A 111 54.33 25.92 -10.57
C ILE A 111 53.03 25.82 -9.75
N ALA A 112 52.70 26.87 -8.99
CA ALA A 112 51.45 26.91 -8.23
C ALA A 112 50.23 26.87 -9.16
N ASN A 113 50.23 27.59 -10.27
CA ASN A 113 49.15 27.59 -11.25
C ASN A 113 48.97 26.23 -11.96
N VAL A 114 50.09 25.55 -12.27
CA VAL A 114 50.08 24.20 -12.85
C VAL A 114 49.46 23.21 -11.89
N SER A 115 49.86 23.21 -10.63
CA SER A 115 49.31 22.37 -9.59
C SER A 115 47.77 22.53 -9.47
N THR A 116 47.32 23.77 -9.38
CA THR A 116 45.90 24.13 -9.30
C THR A 116 45.13 23.71 -10.56
N GLY A 117 45.73 23.87 -11.75
CA GLY A 117 45.17 23.46 -13.01
C GLY A 117 44.95 21.93 -13.10
N ILE A 118 45.95 21.15 -12.68
CA ILE A 118 45.85 19.68 -12.63
C ILE A 118 44.73 19.27 -11.68
N GLN A 119 44.66 19.83 -10.47
CA GLN A 119 43.61 19.53 -9.50
C GLN A 119 42.24 19.88 -10.06
N THR A 120 42.07 21.03 -10.70
CA THR A 120 40.81 21.46 -11.30
C THR A 120 40.34 20.46 -12.36
N VAL A 121 41.20 20.00 -13.25
CA VAL A 121 40.90 19.01 -14.25
C VAL A 121 40.49 17.66 -13.62
N PHE A 122 41.15 17.24 -12.54
CA PHE A 122 40.80 16.03 -11.82
C PHE A 122 39.43 16.12 -11.18
N ILE A 123 39.08 17.23 -10.52
CA ILE A 123 37.76 17.46 -9.91
C ILE A 123 36.66 17.48 -10.99
N VAL A 124 36.88 18.23 -12.08
CA VAL A 124 35.93 18.27 -13.19
C VAL A 124 35.75 16.91 -13.81
N THR A 125 36.82 16.14 -14.06
CA THR A 125 36.72 14.78 -14.57
C THR A 125 35.95 13.89 -13.66
N PHE A 126 36.12 13.98 -12.34
CA PHE A 126 35.33 13.23 -11.37
C PHE A 126 33.86 13.61 -11.44
N LEU A 127 33.50 14.89 -11.47
CA LEU A 127 32.11 15.36 -11.47
C LEU A 127 31.33 14.90 -12.72
N ILE A 128 32.00 14.84 -13.88
CA ILE A 128 31.36 14.46 -15.14
C ILE A 128 31.39 12.93 -15.42
N SER A 129 32.10 12.15 -14.61
CA SER A 129 32.38 10.73 -14.88
C SER A 129 31.32 9.74 -14.38
N SER A 130 30.08 10.16 -14.16
CA SER A 130 29.06 9.41 -13.41
C SER A 130 28.95 7.90 -13.71
N GLY A 131 29.14 7.46 -14.95
CA GLY A 131 29.12 6.02 -15.31
C GLY A 131 30.51 5.38 -15.44
N ALA A 132 31.58 6.19 -15.37
CA ALA A 132 32.97 5.75 -15.53
C ALA A 132 33.76 5.74 -14.21
N LEU A 133 33.08 5.90 -13.06
CA LEU A 133 33.70 6.00 -11.73
C LEU A 133 34.69 4.86 -11.43
N ARG A 134 34.40 3.64 -11.86
CA ARG A 134 35.28 2.49 -11.66
C ARG A 134 36.63 2.63 -12.33
N TYR A 135 36.77 3.48 -13.35
CA TYR A 135 38.02 3.72 -14.07
C TYR A 135 38.82 4.88 -13.49
N MET A 136 38.27 5.63 -12.54
CA MET A 136 38.92 6.80 -11.94
C MET A 136 40.33 6.56 -11.41
N PRO A 137 40.63 5.48 -10.69
CA PRO A 137 42.00 5.23 -10.26
C PRO A 137 42.99 5.17 -11.43
N ILE A 138 42.61 4.51 -12.51
CA ILE A 138 43.45 4.38 -13.70
C ILE A 138 43.58 5.73 -14.42
N LEU A 139 42.47 6.45 -14.57
CA LEU A 139 42.43 7.74 -15.25
C LEU A 139 43.23 8.82 -14.56
N LEU A 140 43.27 8.86 -13.22
CA LEU A 140 43.95 9.90 -12.46
C LEU A 140 45.35 9.51 -12.07
N ILE A 141 45.55 8.30 -11.53
CA ILE A 141 46.87 7.93 -10.96
C ILE A 141 47.87 7.60 -12.03
N VAL A 142 47.51 6.86 -13.07
CA VAL A 142 48.48 6.43 -14.08
C VAL A 142 49.08 7.60 -14.87
N PRO A 143 48.31 8.55 -15.46
CA PRO A 143 48.85 9.67 -16.17
C PRO A 143 49.66 10.60 -15.24
N LEU A 144 49.18 10.81 -14.00
CA LEU A 144 49.91 11.64 -13.03
C LEU A 144 51.25 11.03 -12.64
N SER A 145 51.30 9.73 -12.39
CA SER A 145 52.56 9.02 -12.06
C SER A 145 53.56 9.09 -13.21
N LEU A 146 53.08 8.90 -14.45
CA LEU A 146 53.92 9.03 -15.64
C LEU A 146 54.44 10.46 -15.80
N PHE A 147 53.58 11.47 -15.59
CA PHE A 147 53.98 12.87 -15.63
C PHE A 147 55.09 13.17 -14.61
N ILE A 148 54.90 12.80 -13.33
CA ILE A 148 55.87 13.02 -12.26
C ILE A 148 57.21 12.33 -12.58
N PHE A 149 57.18 11.09 -13.09
CA PHE A 149 58.35 10.33 -13.49
C PHE A 149 59.13 11.03 -14.58
N ILE A 150 58.45 11.53 -15.63
CA ILE A 150 59.09 12.25 -16.74
C ILE A 150 59.72 13.55 -16.26
N VAL A 151 59.00 14.32 -15.44
CA VAL A 151 59.49 15.59 -14.88
C VAL A 151 60.71 15.32 -13.97
N ALA A 152 60.65 14.33 -13.10
CA ALA A 152 61.74 13.98 -12.18
C ALA A 152 63.02 13.56 -12.90
N ILE A 153 62.93 12.94 -14.08
CA ILE A 153 64.12 12.59 -14.90
C ILE A 153 64.72 13.79 -15.62
N LYS A 154 63.88 14.72 -16.05
CA LYS A 154 64.30 15.86 -16.87
C LYS A 154 64.75 17.07 -16.06
N THR A 155 64.22 17.21 -14.83
CA THR A 155 64.51 18.37 -13.95
C THR A 155 64.95 17.86 -12.56
N GLN A 156 65.88 18.59 -11.92
CA GLN A 156 66.17 18.37 -10.50
C GLN A 156 65.15 19.16 -9.68
N LEU A 157 64.06 18.47 -9.29
CA LEU A 157 62.98 19.08 -8.52
C LEU A 157 63.48 19.55 -7.14
N THR A 158 63.21 20.80 -6.81
CA THR A 158 63.44 21.39 -5.49
C THR A 158 62.45 20.87 -4.48
N THR A 159 62.70 21.02 -3.17
CA THR A 159 61.76 20.68 -2.10
C THR A 159 60.44 21.42 -2.22
N HIS A 160 60.46 22.67 -2.68
CA HIS A 160 59.26 23.48 -2.92
C HIS A 160 58.40 22.92 -4.07
N GLU A 161 58.99 22.49 -5.16
CA GLU A 161 58.29 21.88 -6.29
C GLU A 161 57.66 20.52 -5.90
N TRP A 162 58.36 19.71 -5.12
CA TRP A 162 57.81 18.48 -4.56
C TRP A 162 56.60 18.72 -3.64
N THR A 163 56.65 19.74 -2.77
CA THR A 163 55.48 20.07 -1.92
C THR A 163 54.30 20.55 -2.74
N THR A 164 54.51 21.29 -3.80
CA THR A 164 53.45 21.77 -4.70
C THR A 164 52.81 20.64 -5.48
N LEU A 165 53.58 19.64 -5.96
CA LEU A 165 53.10 18.47 -6.65
C LEU A 165 52.41 17.46 -5.73
N SER A 166 52.63 17.53 -4.41
CA SER A 166 51.94 16.68 -3.45
C SER A 166 50.41 16.88 -3.45
N ASN A 167 49.93 18.11 -3.73
CA ASN A 167 48.50 18.44 -3.77
C ASN A 167 47.73 17.70 -4.89
N PRO A 168 48.17 17.67 -6.17
CA PRO A 168 47.56 16.82 -7.20
C PRO A 168 47.56 15.33 -6.86
N ILE A 169 48.64 14.83 -6.23
CA ILE A 169 48.74 13.43 -5.80
C ILE A 169 47.69 13.12 -4.76
N ALA A 170 47.56 13.95 -3.72
CA ALA A 170 46.54 13.80 -2.68
C ALA A 170 45.12 13.88 -3.27
N THR A 171 44.88 14.81 -4.20
CA THR A 171 43.62 14.99 -4.89
C THR A 171 43.27 13.74 -5.73
N ALA A 172 44.20 13.21 -6.52
CA ALA A 172 43.99 12.00 -7.32
C ALA A 172 43.64 10.79 -6.45
N PHE A 173 44.37 10.61 -5.34
CA PHE A 173 44.10 9.53 -4.38
C PHE A 173 42.69 9.67 -3.75
N PHE A 174 42.36 10.86 -3.22
CA PHE A 174 41.09 11.14 -2.59
C PHE A 174 39.90 10.92 -3.56
N LEU A 175 39.97 11.45 -4.78
CA LEU A 175 38.95 11.28 -5.81
C LEU A 175 38.82 9.83 -6.25
N SER A 176 39.93 9.09 -6.32
CA SER A 176 39.91 7.65 -6.63
C SER A 176 39.21 6.85 -5.54
N LEU A 177 39.47 7.16 -4.27
CA LEU A 177 38.79 6.53 -3.13
C LEU A 177 37.29 6.86 -3.12
N LEU A 178 36.97 8.14 -3.33
CA LEU A 178 35.56 8.58 -3.39
C LEU A 178 34.83 7.94 -4.56
N ALA A 179 35.45 7.81 -5.73
CA ALA A 179 34.90 7.10 -6.89
C ALA A 179 34.59 5.63 -6.57
N PHE A 180 35.51 4.95 -5.89
CA PHE A 180 35.32 3.56 -5.48
C PHE A 180 34.14 3.41 -4.52
N ILE A 181 34.05 4.26 -3.50
CA ILE A 181 32.93 4.22 -2.52
C ILE A 181 31.59 4.51 -3.23
N THR A 182 31.57 5.52 -4.10
CA THR A 182 30.37 5.93 -4.84
C THR A 182 29.90 4.81 -5.78
N GLU A 183 30.81 4.14 -6.48
CA GLU A 183 30.49 3.01 -7.36
C GLU A 183 29.89 1.84 -6.58
N GLN A 184 30.44 1.49 -5.41
CA GLN A 184 29.89 0.45 -4.54
C GLN A 184 28.48 0.80 -4.05
N ARG A 185 28.26 2.05 -3.69
CA ARG A 185 26.95 2.55 -3.29
C ARG A 185 25.95 2.48 -4.44
N ASN A 186 26.30 2.98 -5.61
CA ASN A 186 25.43 2.97 -6.78
C ASN A 186 25.01 1.55 -7.17
N PHE A 187 25.95 0.59 -7.10
CA PHE A 187 25.63 -0.82 -7.36
C PHE A 187 24.69 -1.41 -6.32
N LYS A 188 24.88 -1.09 -5.04
CA LYS A 188 23.98 -1.53 -3.96
C LYS A 188 22.57 -0.95 -4.13
N ASP A 189 22.48 0.34 -4.44
CA ASP A 189 21.21 1.04 -4.65
C ASP A 189 20.47 0.46 -5.87
N PHE A 190 21.17 0.13 -6.94
CA PHE A 190 20.61 -0.55 -8.11
C PHE A 190 19.99 -1.92 -7.74
N ILE A 191 20.70 -2.74 -6.95
CA ILE A 191 20.18 -4.04 -6.50
C ILE A 191 18.94 -3.85 -5.63
N LEU A 192 18.96 -2.86 -4.73
CA LEU A 192 17.86 -2.59 -3.83
C LEU A 192 16.60 -2.15 -4.59
N ASN A 193 16.74 -1.24 -5.55
CA ASN A 193 15.63 -0.76 -6.37
C ASN A 193 15.00 -1.89 -7.20
N ASN A 194 15.81 -2.74 -7.84
CA ASN A 194 15.28 -3.89 -8.57
C ASN A 194 14.52 -4.89 -7.67
N LYS A 195 14.98 -5.07 -6.43
CA LYS A 195 14.24 -5.90 -5.46
C LYS A 195 12.93 -5.25 -5.03
N LEU A 196 12.94 -3.94 -4.83
CA LEU A 196 11.74 -3.20 -4.45
C LEU A 196 10.67 -3.30 -5.54
N GLU A 197 11.02 -3.03 -6.79
CA GLU A 197 10.12 -3.16 -7.95
C GLU A 197 9.52 -4.58 -8.06
N ALA A 198 10.36 -5.62 -7.93
CA ALA A 198 9.89 -7.00 -7.97
C ALA A 198 8.93 -7.34 -6.82
N ASN A 199 9.18 -6.82 -5.62
CA ASN A 199 8.30 -7.00 -4.46
C ASN A 199 6.97 -6.26 -4.63
N GLU A 200 6.99 -5.03 -5.15
CA GLU A 200 5.78 -4.25 -5.44
C GLU A 200 4.90 -4.95 -6.48
N GLU A 201 5.50 -5.48 -7.55
CA GLU A 201 4.76 -6.25 -8.56
C GLU A 201 4.14 -7.52 -7.96
N MET A 202 4.90 -8.25 -7.14
CA MET A 202 4.42 -9.44 -6.45
C MET A 202 3.27 -9.12 -5.50
N LEU A 203 3.40 -8.06 -4.69
CA LEU A 203 2.37 -7.61 -3.76
C LEU A 203 1.08 -7.21 -4.50
N SER A 204 1.22 -6.49 -5.62
CA SER A 204 0.08 -6.10 -6.47
C SER A 204 -0.67 -7.32 -7.03
N ARG A 205 0.07 -8.35 -7.48
CA ARG A 205 -0.52 -9.61 -7.96
C ARG A 205 -1.25 -10.36 -6.84
N TYR A 206 -0.65 -10.45 -5.64
CA TYR A 206 -1.30 -11.09 -4.48
C TYR A 206 -2.57 -10.35 -4.08
N LYS A 207 -2.52 -9.01 -3.99
CA LYS A 207 -3.69 -8.18 -3.68
C LYS A 207 -4.82 -8.42 -4.66
N PHE A 208 -4.53 -8.39 -5.95
CA PHE A 208 -5.54 -8.63 -7.00
C PHE A 208 -6.17 -10.03 -6.92
N THR A 209 -5.38 -11.07 -6.64
CA THR A 209 -5.88 -12.43 -6.48
C THR A 209 -6.78 -12.53 -5.25
N MET A 210 -6.34 -11.96 -4.13
CA MET A 210 -7.10 -11.96 -2.88
C MET A 210 -8.44 -11.20 -3.01
N GLU A 211 -8.45 -10.06 -3.70
CA GLU A 211 -9.67 -9.30 -3.97
C GLU A 211 -10.67 -10.10 -4.82
N LYS A 212 -10.20 -10.86 -5.80
CA LYS A 212 -11.04 -11.77 -6.58
C LYS A 212 -11.65 -12.88 -5.72
N GLU A 213 -10.86 -13.53 -4.88
CA GLU A 213 -11.33 -14.60 -4.00
C GLU A 213 -12.36 -14.07 -3.00
N LEU A 214 -12.12 -12.89 -2.41
CA LEU A 214 -13.09 -12.23 -1.53
C LEU A 214 -14.39 -11.86 -2.25
N THR A 215 -14.30 -11.35 -3.47
CA THR A 215 -15.47 -11.02 -4.28
C THR A 215 -16.30 -12.28 -4.57
N PHE A 216 -15.66 -13.38 -4.93
CA PHE A 216 -16.34 -14.65 -5.15
C PHE A 216 -16.98 -15.18 -3.88
N ALA A 217 -16.28 -15.17 -2.75
CA ALA A 217 -16.82 -15.56 -1.45
C ALA A 217 -18.05 -14.70 -1.06
N SER A 218 -17.99 -13.39 -1.31
CA SER A 218 -19.11 -12.47 -1.08
C SER A 218 -20.34 -12.79 -1.94
N GLN A 219 -20.13 -13.15 -3.20
CA GLN A 219 -21.24 -13.59 -4.07
C GLN A 219 -21.89 -14.87 -3.54
N LEU A 220 -21.09 -15.86 -3.12
CA LEU A 220 -21.62 -17.09 -2.52
C LEU A 220 -22.37 -16.81 -1.22
N HIS A 221 -21.84 -15.95 -0.36
CA HIS A 221 -22.51 -15.57 0.90
C HIS A 221 -23.87 -14.91 0.66
N ARG A 222 -24.00 -14.07 -0.38
CA ARG A 222 -25.28 -13.48 -0.77
C ARG A 222 -26.35 -14.52 -1.16
N PHE A 223 -25.98 -15.67 -1.71
CA PHE A 223 -26.95 -16.73 -2.02
C PHE A 223 -27.47 -17.45 -0.78
N ILE A 224 -26.76 -17.39 0.34
CA ILE A 224 -27.21 -18.00 1.60
C ILE A 224 -28.30 -17.16 2.25
N MET A 225 -28.26 -15.83 2.06
CA MET A 225 -29.18 -14.85 2.62
C MET A 225 -30.44 -14.72 1.76
N PRO A 226 -31.65 -14.58 2.36
CA PRO A 226 -32.83 -14.26 1.60
C PRO A 226 -32.73 -12.95 0.87
N GLN A 227 -32.88 -12.94 -0.45
CA GLN A 227 -32.78 -11.71 -1.27
C GLN A 227 -34.03 -10.82 -1.18
N ASN A 228 -35.17 -11.41 -0.85
CA ASN A 228 -36.46 -10.72 -0.79
C ASN A 228 -37.23 -11.12 0.46
N SER A 229 -38.01 -10.18 0.97
CA SER A 229 -38.97 -10.43 2.00
C SER A 229 -40.08 -11.39 1.50
N PRO A 230 -40.51 -12.36 2.32
CA PRO A 230 -41.55 -13.31 1.94
C PRO A 230 -42.97 -12.71 1.78
N THR A 231 -43.19 -11.50 2.33
CA THR A 231 -44.47 -10.77 2.32
C THR A 231 -44.21 -9.27 2.37
N PRO A 232 -45.08 -8.43 1.76
CA PRO A 232 -44.98 -6.96 1.83
C PRO A 232 -45.04 -6.37 3.26
N LYS A 233 -45.54 -7.16 4.23
CA LYS A 233 -45.60 -6.77 5.65
C LYS A 233 -44.25 -6.74 6.34
N ILE A 234 -43.18 -7.25 5.70
CA ILE A 234 -41.82 -7.29 6.25
C ILE A 234 -40.92 -6.46 5.38
N SER A 235 -40.28 -5.49 5.99
CA SER A 235 -39.28 -4.63 5.38
C SER A 235 -37.90 -4.93 6.00
N LEU A 236 -36.86 -4.87 5.19
CA LEU A 236 -35.50 -5.25 5.57
C LEU A 236 -34.50 -4.20 5.12
N TYR A 237 -33.55 -3.87 5.99
CA TYR A 237 -32.29 -3.20 5.65
C TYR A 237 -31.13 -4.06 6.13
N TYR A 238 -30.21 -4.35 5.21
CA TYR A 238 -28.99 -5.09 5.51
C TYR A 238 -27.80 -4.40 4.81
N ARG A 239 -26.77 -4.09 5.58
CA ARG A 239 -25.53 -3.51 5.10
C ARG A 239 -24.35 -4.18 5.79
N PRO A 240 -23.60 -5.04 5.11
CA PRO A 240 -22.41 -5.64 5.68
C PRO A 240 -21.28 -4.60 5.83
N TYR A 241 -20.46 -4.76 6.85
CA TYR A 241 -19.29 -3.92 7.11
C TYR A 241 -18.21 -4.09 6.03
N TYR A 242 -17.88 -5.35 5.72
CA TYR A 242 -17.00 -5.72 4.61
C TYR A 242 -17.77 -6.40 3.50
N SER A 243 -17.01 -6.99 2.57
CA SER A 243 -17.61 -7.84 1.52
C SER A 243 -18.37 -9.04 2.07
N LEU A 244 -18.08 -9.44 3.32
CA LEU A 244 -18.65 -10.58 4.04
C LEU A 244 -19.02 -10.15 5.46
N GLY A 245 -20.28 -10.37 5.86
CA GLY A 245 -20.78 -10.01 7.18
C GLY A 245 -20.89 -11.21 8.13
N GLY A 246 -20.90 -10.91 9.45
CA GLY A 246 -21.24 -11.85 10.53
C GLY A 246 -22.74 -11.90 10.84
N ASP A 247 -23.46 -10.81 10.54
CA ASP A 247 -24.91 -10.78 10.66
C ASP A 247 -25.58 -11.75 9.71
N PHE A 248 -26.54 -12.52 10.23
CA PHE A 248 -27.31 -13.46 9.44
C PHE A 248 -28.79 -13.39 9.80
N TYR A 249 -29.63 -13.35 8.78
CA TYR A 249 -31.10 -13.42 8.93
C TYR A 249 -31.69 -14.47 7.97
N ASP A 250 -32.84 -15.04 8.36
CA ASP A 250 -33.61 -15.93 7.51
C ASP A 250 -35.12 -15.80 7.75
N PHE A 251 -35.89 -15.98 6.71
CA PHE A 251 -37.36 -16.00 6.76
C PHE A 251 -37.87 -17.40 6.46
N ILE A 252 -38.65 -17.94 7.38
CA ILE A 252 -39.13 -19.33 7.34
C ILE A 252 -40.68 -19.31 7.25
N PRO A 253 -41.25 -19.38 6.06
CA PRO A 253 -42.70 -19.53 5.93
C PRO A 253 -43.17 -20.80 6.62
N LEU A 254 -44.11 -20.69 7.58
CA LEU A 254 -44.61 -21.77 8.37
C LEU A 254 -45.98 -22.27 7.88
N ASP A 255 -46.61 -21.53 6.98
CA ASP A 255 -47.83 -21.90 6.28
C ASP A 255 -47.79 -21.53 4.80
N LYS A 256 -48.73 -22.05 4.01
CA LYS A 256 -48.84 -21.80 2.57
C LYS A 256 -49.25 -20.34 2.25
N THR A 257 -49.98 -19.71 3.15
CA THR A 257 -50.52 -18.34 2.99
C THR A 257 -49.49 -17.28 3.37
N LYS A 258 -48.37 -17.69 3.97
CA LYS A 258 -47.33 -16.79 4.53
C LYS A 258 -47.87 -15.81 5.58
N ASN A 259 -48.96 -16.16 6.25
CA ASN A 259 -49.51 -15.41 7.37
C ASN A 259 -48.80 -15.74 8.69
N ARG A 260 -48.10 -16.90 8.72
CA ARG A 260 -47.26 -17.30 9.84
C ARG A 260 -45.83 -17.51 9.38
N ILE A 261 -44.93 -16.69 9.91
CA ILE A 261 -43.55 -16.66 9.48
C ILE A 261 -42.61 -16.74 10.68
N GLY A 262 -41.64 -17.64 10.61
CA GLY A 262 -40.47 -17.65 11.48
C GLY A 262 -39.42 -16.70 10.95
N ILE A 263 -38.82 -15.92 11.84
CA ILE A 263 -37.72 -14.99 11.51
C ILE A 263 -36.58 -15.31 12.44
N PHE A 264 -35.45 -15.64 11.85
CA PHE A 264 -34.21 -15.85 12.53
C PHE A 264 -33.30 -14.63 12.29
N LEU A 265 -32.78 -14.05 13.34
CA LEU A 265 -31.78 -12.99 13.26
C LEU A 265 -30.65 -13.33 14.23
N SER A 266 -29.41 -13.22 13.77
CA SER A 266 -28.23 -13.51 14.58
C SER A 266 -27.06 -12.63 14.17
N ASP A 267 -26.15 -12.45 15.11
CA ASP A 267 -24.87 -11.82 14.94
C ASP A 267 -23.77 -12.77 15.44
N VAL A 268 -22.75 -12.96 14.63
CA VAL A 268 -21.59 -13.82 14.87
C VAL A 268 -20.39 -12.98 15.28
N THR A 269 -19.80 -13.26 16.42
CA THR A 269 -18.59 -12.56 16.87
C THR A 269 -17.48 -12.55 15.85
N GLY A 270 -16.86 -11.36 15.66
CA GLY A 270 -15.83 -11.13 14.66
C GLY A 270 -16.41 -10.84 13.28
N HIS A 271 -15.58 -10.47 12.36
CA HIS A 271 -15.96 -10.03 11.03
C HIS A 271 -15.16 -10.74 9.92
N GLY A 272 -15.69 -10.72 8.71
CA GLY A 272 -15.03 -11.22 7.52
C GLY A 272 -15.26 -12.71 7.26
N ILE A 273 -14.24 -13.40 6.75
CA ILE A 273 -14.41 -14.77 6.20
C ILE A 273 -14.88 -15.78 7.26
N SER A 274 -14.30 -15.74 8.47
CA SER A 274 -14.63 -16.71 9.53
C SER A 274 -16.09 -16.59 10.00
N SER A 275 -16.59 -15.37 10.22
CA SER A 275 -17.99 -15.14 10.60
C SER A 275 -18.96 -15.55 9.47
N ALA A 276 -18.60 -15.28 8.21
CA ALA A 276 -19.39 -15.71 7.06
C ALA A 276 -19.48 -17.25 6.91
N PHE A 277 -18.43 -17.99 7.26
CA PHE A 277 -18.52 -19.46 7.33
C PHE A 277 -19.47 -19.95 8.43
N ILE A 278 -19.48 -19.27 9.57
CA ILE A 278 -20.41 -19.60 10.66
C ILE A 278 -21.86 -19.31 10.25
N THR A 279 -22.12 -18.23 9.50
CA THR A 279 -23.47 -17.95 8.96
C THR A 279 -23.92 -19.03 7.97
N ALA A 280 -23.01 -19.58 7.17
CA ALA A 280 -23.30 -20.71 6.29
C ALA A 280 -23.65 -22.00 7.10
N LEU A 281 -22.95 -22.27 8.19
CA LEU A 281 -23.27 -23.34 9.12
C LEU A 281 -24.67 -23.12 9.78
N LEU A 282 -24.95 -21.89 10.21
CA LEU A 282 -26.27 -21.52 10.74
C LEU A 282 -27.38 -21.82 9.74
N LYS A 283 -27.20 -21.37 8.47
CA LYS A 283 -28.18 -21.69 7.41
C LYS A 283 -28.38 -23.18 7.23
N HIS A 284 -27.31 -23.94 7.18
CA HIS A 284 -27.37 -25.40 7.06
C HIS A 284 -28.16 -26.03 8.22
N TYR A 285 -27.81 -25.69 9.46
CA TYR A 285 -28.49 -26.26 10.62
C TYR A 285 -29.91 -25.75 10.78
N LEU A 286 -30.27 -24.56 10.35
CA LEU A 286 -31.65 -24.11 10.26
C LEU A 286 -32.45 -25.04 9.35
N ILE A 287 -31.95 -25.33 8.14
CA ILE A 287 -32.63 -26.21 7.18
C ILE A 287 -32.82 -27.63 7.76
N VAL A 288 -31.79 -28.21 8.36
CA VAL A 288 -31.84 -29.53 8.98
C VAL A 288 -32.78 -29.55 10.20
N GLY A 289 -32.79 -28.45 10.96
CA GLY A 289 -33.58 -28.24 12.18
C GLY A 289 -35.07 -27.95 11.94
N LYS A 290 -35.61 -28.11 10.71
CA LYS A 290 -36.98 -27.71 10.36
C LYS A 290 -38.08 -28.29 11.26
N LYS A 291 -37.87 -29.46 11.89
CA LYS A 291 -38.81 -30.04 12.86
C LYS A 291 -39.04 -29.20 14.12
N TYR A 292 -38.13 -28.23 14.37
CA TYR A 292 -38.19 -27.33 15.51
C TYR A 292 -38.74 -25.95 15.17
N TYR A 293 -39.09 -25.66 13.91
CA TYR A 293 -39.52 -24.34 13.49
C TYR A 293 -40.68 -23.76 14.28
N PHE A 294 -41.58 -24.60 14.80
CA PHE A 294 -42.70 -24.17 15.66
C PHE A 294 -42.34 -24.05 17.14
N LYS A 295 -41.09 -24.30 17.54
CA LYS A 295 -40.62 -24.35 18.92
C LYS A 295 -39.35 -23.54 19.06
N PRO A 296 -39.44 -22.20 19.28
CA PRO A 296 -38.26 -21.31 19.28
C PRO A 296 -37.15 -21.75 20.21
N ASP A 297 -37.47 -22.17 21.44
CA ASP A 297 -36.50 -22.63 22.41
C ASP A 297 -35.75 -23.89 21.91
N LYS A 298 -36.48 -24.81 21.34
CA LYS A 298 -35.91 -26.10 20.86
C LYS A 298 -35.00 -25.85 19.64
N LEU A 299 -35.36 -24.92 18.80
CA LEU A 299 -34.50 -24.53 17.67
C LEU A 299 -33.17 -23.93 18.16
N LEU A 300 -33.21 -23.01 19.10
CA LEU A 300 -31.97 -22.41 19.66
C LEU A 300 -31.12 -23.45 20.41
N TYR A 301 -31.73 -24.35 21.18
CA TYR A 301 -30.99 -25.48 21.81
C TYR A 301 -30.39 -26.41 20.78
N TYR A 302 -31.10 -26.69 19.68
CA TYR A 302 -30.58 -27.51 18.59
C TYR A 302 -29.38 -26.86 17.92
N LEU A 303 -29.47 -25.56 17.56
CA LEU A 303 -28.36 -24.82 16.99
C LEU A 303 -27.16 -24.78 17.94
N ASN A 304 -27.41 -24.55 19.22
CA ASN A 304 -26.35 -24.52 20.23
C ASN A 304 -25.60 -25.83 20.32
N GLU A 305 -26.29 -26.96 20.30
CA GLU A 305 -25.70 -28.30 20.40
C GLU A 305 -24.75 -28.61 19.24
N TYR A 306 -25.13 -28.17 18.02
CA TYR A 306 -24.33 -28.44 16.82
C TYR A 306 -23.23 -27.40 16.56
N LEU A 307 -23.39 -26.17 17.03
CA LEU A 307 -22.38 -25.14 16.83
C LEU A 307 -21.29 -25.15 17.91
N THR A 308 -21.61 -25.52 19.15
CA THR A 308 -20.59 -25.70 20.20
C THR A 308 -19.60 -26.77 19.75
N ASP A 309 -18.34 -26.56 19.83
CA ASP A 309 -17.22 -27.38 19.32
C ASP A 309 -16.91 -27.18 17.80
N ASN A 310 -17.79 -26.57 17.02
CA ASN A 310 -17.61 -26.45 15.56
C ASN A 310 -17.28 -25.01 15.08
N ILE A 311 -17.35 -24.01 15.97
CA ILE A 311 -17.10 -22.60 15.63
C ILE A 311 -15.88 -22.00 16.36
N GLY A 312 -15.05 -22.86 16.96
CA GLY A 312 -13.82 -22.45 17.66
C GLY A 312 -14.10 -21.55 18.86
N ALA A 313 -13.43 -20.42 18.96
CA ALA A 313 -13.62 -19.42 20.02
C ALA A 313 -14.75 -18.44 19.76
N ASN A 314 -15.43 -18.53 18.60
CA ASN A 314 -16.53 -17.67 18.25
C ASN A 314 -17.82 -18.08 18.98
N PHE A 315 -18.76 -17.15 19.06
CA PHE A 315 -20.12 -17.41 19.52
C PHE A 315 -21.11 -16.63 18.67
N VAL A 316 -22.38 -16.95 18.85
CA VAL A 316 -23.47 -16.35 18.07
C VAL A 316 -24.53 -15.82 19.04
N THR A 317 -24.88 -14.55 18.93
CA THR A 317 -26.13 -14.04 19.52
C THR A 317 -27.26 -14.30 18.54
N ALA A 318 -28.41 -14.79 19.00
CA ALA A 318 -29.49 -15.13 18.10
C ALA A 318 -30.88 -14.88 18.72
N LEU A 319 -31.80 -14.49 17.85
CA LEU A 319 -33.21 -14.34 18.15
C LEU A 319 -34.01 -15.16 17.12
N TYR A 320 -34.92 -15.98 17.57
CA TYR A 320 -35.88 -16.62 16.71
C TYR A 320 -37.32 -16.26 17.12
N CYS A 321 -38.04 -15.65 16.19
CA CYS A 321 -39.40 -15.16 16.36
C CYS A 321 -40.36 -15.91 15.40
N ILE A 322 -41.56 -16.23 15.86
CA ILE A 322 -42.65 -16.65 15.01
C ILE A 322 -43.76 -15.60 15.12
N ILE A 323 -44.07 -14.94 14.02
CA ILE A 323 -45.20 -14.00 13.95
C ILE A 323 -46.39 -14.67 13.26
N ASP A 324 -47.55 -14.58 13.88
CA ASP A 324 -48.86 -14.95 13.33
C ASP A 324 -49.63 -13.65 13.07
N PHE A 325 -49.70 -13.24 11.80
CA PHE A 325 -50.32 -11.98 11.41
C PHE A 325 -51.85 -11.99 11.59
N ASP A 326 -52.50 -13.17 11.46
CA ASP A 326 -53.94 -13.29 11.63
C ASP A 326 -54.33 -13.18 13.12
N LYS A 327 -53.59 -13.89 13.97
CA LYS A 327 -53.77 -13.83 15.42
C LYS A 327 -53.16 -12.63 16.09
N ARG A 328 -52.28 -11.91 15.37
CA ARG A 328 -51.44 -10.83 15.89
C ARG A 328 -50.67 -11.29 17.13
N GLU A 329 -50.01 -12.40 17.02
CA GLU A 329 -49.29 -13.04 18.11
C GLU A 329 -47.85 -13.28 17.72
N LEU A 330 -46.96 -12.90 18.65
CA LEU A 330 -45.53 -13.13 18.57
C LEU A 330 -45.11 -14.19 19.56
N LEU A 331 -44.49 -15.25 19.09
CA LEU A 331 -43.84 -16.27 19.90
C LEU A 331 -42.34 -16.17 19.65
N TYR A 332 -41.49 -16.00 20.69
CA TYR A 332 -40.07 -15.80 20.49
C TYR A 332 -39.20 -16.44 21.57
N SER A 333 -37.93 -16.69 21.21
CA SER A 333 -36.88 -17.11 22.13
C SER A 333 -35.58 -16.37 21.75
N ASN A 334 -34.75 -16.03 22.76
CA ASN A 334 -33.56 -15.21 22.62
C ASN A 334 -32.34 -15.92 23.20
N ALA A 335 -31.23 -15.89 22.47
CA ALA A 335 -29.92 -16.37 22.87
C ALA A 335 -28.94 -15.20 22.97
N ALA A 336 -29.15 -14.31 23.95
CA ALA A 336 -28.35 -13.14 24.27
C ALA A 336 -28.29 -12.06 23.17
N HIS A 337 -29.20 -12.10 22.20
CA HIS A 337 -29.32 -11.07 21.16
C HIS A 337 -30.08 -9.84 21.70
N TYR A 338 -30.05 -8.71 20.97
CA TYR A 338 -30.82 -7.51 21.31
C TYR A 338 -32.33 -7.84 21.27
N PRO A 339 -33.10 -7.36 22.26
CA PRO A 339 -34.51 -7.65 22.32
C PRO A 339 -35.31 -6.91 21.24
N PRO A 340 -36.41 -7.52 20.73
CA PRO A 340 -37.28 -6.85 19.78
C PRO A 340 -37.93 -5.59 20.38
N ILE A 341 -38.22 -4.59 19.53
CA ILE A 341 -38.94 -3.37 19.91
C ILE A 341 -40.32 -3.39 19.26
N ILE A 342 -41.39 -3.23 20.06
CA ILE A 342 -42.73 -2.97 19.57
C ILE A 342 -42.91 -1.45 19.48
N VAL A 343 -43.26 -0.95 18.30
CA VAL A 343 -43.65 0.42 18.02
C VAL A 343 -45.16 0.48 17.86
N ASN A 344 -45.85 1.03 18.84
CA ASN A 344 -47.30 1.18 18.82
C ASN A 344 -47.74 2.37 17.95
N ASN A 345 -49.01 2.35 17.50
CA ASN A 345 -49.61 3.45 16.70
C ASN A 345 -49.65 4.83 17.42
N ASP A 346 -49.59 4.83 18.72
CA ASP A 346 -49.57 6.02 19.56
C ASP A 346 -48.13 6.58 19.74
N GLY A 347 -47.16 5.94 19.13
CA GLY A 347 -45.75 6.29 19.24
C GLY A 347 -45.07 5.78 20.52
N THR A 348 -45.75 5.01 21.35
CA THR A 348 -45.12 4.33 22.48
C THR A 348 -44.23 3.19 22.02
N LEU A 349 -43.08 3.07 22.60
CA LEU A 349 -42.12 1.98 22.36
C LEU A 349 -42.15 1.01 23.53
N CYS A 350 -42.15 -0.27 23.23
CA CYS A 350 -42.02 -1.33 24.23
C CYS A 350 -40.91 -2.29 23.81
N GLU A 351 -39.78 -2.26 24.49
CA GLU A 351 -38.76 -3.25 24.35
C GLU A 351 -39.17 -4.54 25.02
N LEU A 352 -39.17 -5.67 24.27
CA LEU A 352 -39.54 -6.96 24.82
C LEU A 352 -38.45 -7.47 25.76
N SER A 353 -38.80 -7.74 27.01
CA SER A 353 -37.85 -8.18 28.02
C SER A 353 -37.15 -9.49 27.63
N LYS A 354 -35.87 -9.59 27.98
CA LYS A 354 -35.13 -10.84 27.93
C LYS A 354 -35.74 -11.84 28.93
N ILE A 355 -36.23 -12.94 28.43
CA ILE A 355 -36.92 -13.94 29.26
C ILE A 355 -35.93 -15.03 29.63
N GLY A 356 -35.98 -15.43 30.89
CA GLY A 356 -35.01 -16.37 31.44
C GLY A 356 -33.61 -15.76 31.63
N LYS A 357 -32.59 -16.57 31.48
CA LYS A 357 -31.19 -16.17 31.57
C LYS A 357 -30.50 -16.56 30.26
N PRO A 358 -30.78 -15.85 29.16
CA PRO A 358 -30.24 -16.19 27.85
C PRO A 358 -28.71 -16.19 27.85
N PHE A 359 -28.14 -16.97 26.96
CA PHE A 359 -26.72 -17.13 26.79
C PHE A 359 -26.38 -17.30 25.29
N PRO A 360 -25.26 -16.79 24.78
CA PRO A 360 -24.93 -16.97 23.37
C PRO A 360 -24.78 -18.44 22.98
N ILE A 361 -25.07 -18.72 21.72
CA ILE A 361 -24.93 -20.04 21.10
C ILE A 361 -23.42 -20.30 20.85
N GLY A 362 -22.98 -21.54 21.03
CA GLY A 362 -21.62 -21.97 20.68
C GLY A 362 -20.60 -21.97 21.82
N ILE A 363 -20.92 -21.40 22.98
CA ILE A 363 -20.00 -21.32 24.12
C ILE A 363 -20.10 -22.54 25.05
N LEU A 364 -21.34 -22.95 25.39
CA LEU A 364 -21.60 -24.00 26.36
C LEU A 364 -22.57 -25.04 25.75
N LYS A 365 -22.25 -26.32 25.93
CA LYS A 365 -23.23 -27.40 25.61
C LYS A 365 -24.46 -27.27 26.46
N LYS A 366 -25.60 -27.76 25.94
CA LYS A 366 -26.90 -27.70 26.61
C LYS A 366 -26.86 -28.17 28.06
N ARG A 367 -26.13 -29.26 28.36
CA ARG A 367 -25.97 -29.78 29.74
C ARG A 367 -25.33 -28.74 30.68
N ASP A 368 -24.27 -28.10 30.23
CA ASP A 368 -23.52 -27.17 31.08
C ASP A 368 -24.22 -25.80 31.16
N LEU A 369 -24.93 -25.42 30.10
CA LEU A 369 -25.80 -24.26 30.07
C LEU A 369 -26.89 -24.36 31.14
N ILE A 370 -27.57 -25.50 31.23
CA ILE A 370 -28.62 -25.77 32.22
C ILE A 370 -28.00 -25.81 33.64
N LYS A 371 -26.86 -26.46 33.84
CA LYS A 371 -26.17 -26.48 35.15
C LYS A 371 -25.83 -25.10 35.66
N LYS A 372 -25.49 -24.16 34.77
CA LYS A 372 -25.23 -22.75 35.11
C LYS A 372 -26.48 -21.91 35.22
N GLY A 373 -27.65 -22.51 35.21
CA GLY A 373 -28.94 -21.81 35.34
C GLY A 373 -29.26 -20.91 34.14
N ARG A 374 -28.67 -21.22 32.96
CA ARG A 374 -28.95 -20.51 31.71
C ARG A 374 -29.95 -21.29 30.89
N ASN A 375 -30.80 -20.60 30.13
CA ASN A 375 -31.82 -21.26 29.31
C ASN A 375 -32.28 -20.37 28.15
N TYR A 376 -32.84 -21.00 27.14
CA TYR A 376 -33.58 -20.38 26.06
C TYR A 376 -35.07 -20.49 26.38
N ALA A 377 -35.64 -19.50 27.06
CA ALA A 377 -37.02 -19.48 27.40
C ALA A 377 -37.88 -18.96 26.23
N VAL A 378 -39.16 -19.42 26.18
CA VAL A 378 -40.13 -18.96 25.18
C VAL A 378 -41.07 -17.95 25.82
N SER A 379 -41.40 -16.90 25.10
CA SER A 379 -42.45 -15.95 25.45
C SER A 379 -43.44 -15.77 24.32
N THR A 380 -44.65 -15.43 24.71
CA THR A 380 -45.73 -15.08 23.81
C THR A 380 -46.26 -13.69 24.13
N THR A 381 -46.42 -12.84 23.12
CA THR A 381 -46.92 -11.48 23.26
C THR A 381 -47.98 -11.21 22.21
N LYS A 382 -49.11 -10.58 22.62
CA LYS A 382 -50.14 -10.08 21.70
C LYS A 382 -49.70 -8.73 21.15
N LEU A 383 -49.82 -8.57 19.83
CA LEU A 383 -49.50 -7.32 19.13
C LEU A 383 -50.79 -6.53 18.83
N LYS A 384 -50.74 -5.19 18.97
CA LYS A 384 -51.87 -4.34 18.62
C LYS A 384 -51.97 -4.20 17.09
N LYS A 385 -53.18 -4.10 16.53
CA LYS A 385 -53.37 -3.79 15.12
C LYS A 385 -52.64 -2.50 14.72
N GLY A 386 -51.87 -2.55 13.66
CA GLY A 386 -51.10 -1.45 13.13
C GLY A 386 -49.80 -1.13 13.91
N SER A 387 -49.45 -1.92 14.95
CA SER A 387 -48.13 -1.82 15.56
C SER A 387 -47.06 -2.38 14.63
N LYS A 388 -45.82 -2.02 14.88
CA LYS A 388 -44.66 -2.59 14.18
C LYS A 388 -43.78 -3.35 15.16
N LEU A 389 -43.20 -4.45 14.72
CA LEU A 389 -42.15 -5.14 15.44
C LEU A 389 -40.83 -4.89 14.74
N VAL A 390 -39.81 -4.41 15.46
CA VAL A 390 -38.49 -4.09 14.95
C VAL A 390 -37.46 -5.03 15.57
N LEU A 391 -36.71 -5.73 14.74
CA LEU A 391 -35.54 -6.54 15.10
C LEU A 391 -34.30 -5.83 14.54
N TYR A 392 -33.19 -5.88 15.25
CA TYR A 392 -31.96 -5.18 14.85
C TYR A 392 -30.72 -5.82 15.44
N THR A 393 -29.57 -5.61 14.81
CA THR A 393 -28.26 -5.98 15.30
C THR A 393 -27.52 -4.75 15.90
N ASP A 394 -26.46 -4.98 16.63
CA ASP A 394 -25.73 -3.93 17.36
C ASP A 394 -25.06 -2.90 16.45
N GLY A 395 -24.71 -3.27 15.22
CA GLY A 395 -24.11 -2.36 14.26
C GLY A 395 -24.88 -1.05 14.04
N ILE A 396 -26.20 -0.99 14.35
CA ILE A 396 -26.95 0.29 14.29
C ILE A 396 -26.77 1.18 15.52
N ILE A 397 -26.42 0.60 16.66
CA ILE A 397 -26.31 1.32 17.95
C ILE A 397 -24.87 1.46 18.45
N GLU A 398 -23.90 0.86 17.75
CA GLU A 398 -22.48 0.94 18.04
C GLU A 398 -21.70 1.81 17.03
N LEU A 399 -22.42 2.65 16.27
CA LEU A 399 -21.81 3.51 15.26
C LEU A 399 -21.16 4.74 15.88
N TYR A 400 -19.95 5.04 15.45
CA TYR A 400 -19.24 6.25 15.83
C TYR A 400 -19.52 7.40 14.86
N ASN A 401 -19.96 8.55 15.38
CA ASN A 401 -20.08 9.75 14.57
C ASN A 401 -18.83 10.62 14.72
N PRO A 402 -17.99 10.76 13.69
CA PRO A 402 -16.74 11.52 13.78
C PRO A 402 -16.94 13.04 13.92
N THR A 403 -18.07 13.54 13.45
CA THR A 403 -18.39 14.99 13.52
C THR A 403 -18.75 15.42 14.94
N THR A 404 -19.58 14.63 15.62
CA THR A 404 -20.00 14.89 17.00
C THR A 404 -19.08 14.24 18.03
N LYS A 405 -18.18 13.35 17.61
CA LYS A 405 -17.32 12.49 18.46
C LYS A 405 -18.11 11.69 19.48
N THR A 406 -19.32 11.26 19.12
CA THR A 406 -20.23 10.47 19.97
C THR A 406 -20.60 9.16 19.29
N ASN A 407 -20.83 8.13 20.09
CA ASN A 407 -21.45 6.91 19.58
C ASN A 407 -22.94 7.12 19.39
N ILE A 408 -23.52 6.57 18.33
CA ILE A 408 -24.95 6.43 18.15
C ILE A 408 -25.38 5.32 19.10
N ASP A 409 -26.31 5.63 20.00
CA ASP A 409 -26.81 4.71 21.03
C ASP A 409 -28.25 4.22 20.74
N SER A 410 -28.71 3.32 21.56
CA SER A 410 -30.09 2.82 21.50
C SER A 410 -31.14 3.93 21.58
N ASN A 411 -30.87 5.04 22.31
CA ASN A 411 -31.78 6.16 22.41
C ASN A 411 -31.98 6.88 21.08
N THR A 412 -30.92 6.95 20.28
CA THR A 412 -30.99 7.51 18.92
C THR A 412 -31.93 6.70 18.05
N LEU A 413 -31.78 5.38 18.02
CA LEU A 413 -32.69 4.48 17.31
C LEU A 413 -34.13 4.64 17.83
N PHE A 414 -34.33 4.65 19.14
CA PHE A 414 -35.67 4.81 19.75
C PHE A 414 -36.29 6.15 19.36
N ASN A 415 -35.55 7.25 19.33
CA ASN A 415 -36.03 8.54 18.88
C ASN A 415 -36.48 8.54 17.42
N ILE A 416 -35.74 7.87 16.53
CA ILE A 416 -36.14 7.74 15.13
C ILE A 416 -37.42 6.92 15.01
N LEU A 417 -37.52 5.76 15.69
CA LEU A 417 -38.71 4.93 15.69
C LEU A 417 -39.93 5.67 16.23
N LYS A 418 -39.78 6.41 17.33
CA LYS A 418 -40.84 7.21 17.95
C LYS A 418 -41.30 8.36 17.04
N LYS A 419 -40.35 9.09 16.43
CA LYS A 419 -40.66 10.21 15.53
C LYS A 419 -41.43 9.76 14.28
N HIS A 420 -41.08 8.58 13.76
CA HIS A 420 -41.59 8.08 12.49
C HIS A 420 -42.56 6.90 12.63
N HIS A 421 -43.18 6.72 13.80
CA HIS A 421 -44.06 5.59 14.11
C HIS A 421 -45.26 5.42 13.16
N LYS A 422 -45.73 6.52 12.51
CA LYS A 422 -46.86 6.47 11.55
C LYS A 422 -46.49 6.00 10.15
N LEU A 423 -45.22 5.98 9.79
CA LEU A 423 -44.76 5.57 8.48
C LEU A 423 -44.94 4.07 8.30
N THR A 424 -45.07 3.60 7.05
CA THR A 424 -45.02 2.16 6.72
C THR A 424 -43.62 1.59 7.02
N GLY A 425 -43.49 0.27 7.08
CA GLY A 425 -42.22 -0.40 7.34
C GLY A 425 -41.14 0.02 6.34
N ASN A 426 -41.46 0.09 5.06
CA ASN A 426 -40.53 0.49 4.01
C ASN A 426 -40.13 1.97 4.12
N GLU A 427 -41.05 2.86 4.47
CA GLU A 427 -40.76 4.27 4.68
C GLU A 427 -39.90 4.49 5.92
N LEU A 428 -40.18 3.71 6.98
CA LEU A 428 -39.37 3.74 8.22
C LEU A 428 -37.92 3.29 7.95
N ILE A 429 -37.75 2.21 7.21
CA ILE A 429 -36.42 1.75 6.77
C ILE A 429 -35.71 2.84 6.00
N ARG A 430 -36.35 3.52 5.04
CA ARG A 430 -35.75 4.64 4.30
C ARG A 430 -35.31 5.76 5.23
N LYS A 431 -36.10 6.11 6.25
CA LYS A 431 -35.72 7.15 7.22
C LYS A 431 -34.51 6.76 8.06
N ILE A 432 -34.39 5.49 8.40
CA ILE A 432 -33.21 4.94 9.08
C ILE A 432 -31.99 4.99 8.13
N GLU A 433 -32.16 4.60 6.89
CA GLU A 433 -31.09 4.65 5.87
C GLU A 433 -30.64 6.09 5.58
N GLU A 434 -31.58 7.05 5.43
CA GLU A 434 -31.26 8.49 5.29
C GLU A 434 -30.45 9.00 6.49
N PHE A 435 -30.84 8.62 7.70
CA PHE A 435 -30.12 8.95 8.92
C PHE A 435 -28.71 8.38 8.91
N LEU A 436 -28.56 7.09 8.61
CA LEU A 436 -27.26 6.42 8.54
C LEU A 436 -26.36 7.10 7.51
N ASN A 437 -26.85 7.35 6.31
CA ASN A 437 -26.06 7.97 5.22
C ASN A 437 -25.67 9.43 5.50
N SER A 438 -26.47 10.16 6.33
CA SER A 438 -26.16 11.54 6.71
C SER A 438 -25.18 11.66 7.87
N HIS A 439 -25.04 10.62 8.70
CA HIS A 439 -24.23 10.64 9.92
C HIS A 439 -22.97 9.79 9.83
N ILE A 440 -22.85 8.94 8.81
CA ILE A 440 -21.77 7.97 8.69
C ILE A 440 -21.20 8.01 7.28
N THR A 441 -19.92 8.33 7.16
CA THR A 441 -19.16 8.00 5.95
C THR A 441 -18.80 6.53 5.98
N SER A 442 -18.60 5.92 4.82
CA SER A 442 -18.27 4.49 4.66
C SER A 442 -17.03 4.02 5.48
N GLU A 443 -16.18 4.95 5.89
CA GLU A 443 -14.97 4.70 6.69
C GLU A 443 -15.23 4.48 8.19
N PHE A 444 -16.45 4.77 8.68
CA PHE A 444 -16.79 4.73 10.11
C PHE A 444 -17.85 3.70 10.49
N ILE A 445 -18.18 2.80 9.59
CA ILE A 445 -18.99 1.62 9.91
C ILE A 445 -18.02 0.59 10.51
N ASN A 446 -18.30 0.16 11.74
CA ASN A 446 -17.43 -0.77 12.46
C ASN A 446 -18.01 -2.19 12.54
N ASP A 447 -19.27 -2.39 12.17
CA ASP A 447 -19.96 -3.67 12.19
C ASP A 447 -21.07 -3.76 11.15
N ASP A 448 -21.59 -4.96 10.93
CA ASP A 448 -22.74 -5.23 10.06
C ASP A 448 -23.99 -4.58 10.62
N ILE A 449 -24.87 -4.10 9.75
CA ILE A 449 -26.13 -3.48 10.15
C ILE A 449 -27.28 -4.29 9.56
N CYS A 450 -28.12 -4.86 10.40
CA CYS A 450 -29.35 -5.52 10.02
C CYS A 450 -30.55 -4.98 10.78
N ILE A 451 -31.61 -4.61 10.05
CA ILE A 451 -32.87 -4.13 10.64
C ILE A 451 -34.02 -4.79 9.89
N ILE A 452 -34.94 -5.39 10.63
CA ILE A 452 -36.15 -6.01 10.09
C ILE A 452 -37.35 -5.34 10.77
N VAL A 453 -38.27 -4.79 9.97
CA VAL A 453 -39.51 -4.17 10.43
C VAL A 453 -40.68 -4.95 9.92
N MET A 454 -41.59 -5.38 10.84
CA MET A 454 -42.79 -6.12 10.52
C MET A 454 -44.02 -5.31 10.90
N GLU A 455 -44.98 -5.17 9.99
CA GLU A 455 -46.26 -4.48 10.17
C GLU A 455 -47.36 -5.47 10.55
N VAL A 456 -48.10 -5.21 11.65
CA VAL A 456 -49.08 -6.15 12.25
C VAL A 456 -50.52 -5.71 12.00
#